data_21df0115b9aa12dd45a23713d046386c
#
_entry.id   21df0115b9aa12dd45a23713d046386c
#
_cell.length_a   1.000
_cell.length_b   1.000
_cell.length_c   1.000
_cell.angle_alpha   90.00
_cell.angle_beta   90.00
_cell.angle_gamma   90.00
#
_symmetry.space_group_name_H-M   'P 1'
#
loop_
_entity.id
_entity.type
_entity.pdbx_description
1 polymer ?
#
loop_
_entity_poly.entity_id
_entity_poly.type
_entity_poly.pdbx_seq_one_letter_code
_entity_poly.pdbx_strand_id
1 'polypeptide(L)'
;MKKKRSRAWLILVLVSCSLSLVIAEAGQQHLTLSVTGHEGELSVVEMGGRSYVDIRALAQLVNAPLTLNGNQIVLTLPKPSVRAGATAPSDSQPAPVEFSKDFIRAAIEEMSIIREWRSALTNAVQRGYPITEEWIGSFRDEARKSLRLVQVAAITESDRNAFQLLTNVFNTVNKLSDRFLEANRSRTYISPDALNNDPLDQSILTCAHSLAAMAANGQFMDDGSCH
;
A
#
# COMPACT_ATOMS: atom_id res chain seq x y z
N MET A 1 70.64 25.95 -24.25
CA MET A 1 69.77 26.36 -23.10
C MET A 1 68.34 25.91 -23.29
N LYS A 2 68.01 24.58 -23.21
CA LYS A 2 66.63 24.02 -23.42
C LYS A 2 66.34 22.76 -22.56
N LYS A 3 66.74 22.70 -21.31
CA LYS A 3 66.52 21.51 -20.47
C LYS A 3 66.04 21.74 -19.03
N LYS A 4 65.65 23.00 -18.67
CA LYS A 4 65.22 23.31 -17.30
C LYS A 4 63.73 23.52 -17.10
N ARG A 5 62.93 23.62 -18.20
CA ARG A 5 61.46 23.87 -18.11
C ARG A 5 60.64 22.60 -17.89
N SER A 6 61.14 21.41 -18.18
CA SER A 6 60.39 20.15 -18.10
C SER A 6 60.24 19.59 -16.66
N ARG A 7 61.21 19.91 -15.75
CA ARG A 7 61.14 19.39 -14.38
C ARG A 7 60.17 20.14 -13.46
N ALA A 8 60.00 21.45 -13.71
CA ALA A 8 59.08 22.27 -12.92
C ALA A 8 57.62 21.94 -13.22
N TRP A 9 57.33 21.55 -14.47
CA TRP A 9 55.96 21.17 -14.87
C TRP A 9 55.53 19.80 -14.36
N LEU A 10 56.47 18.84 -14.24
CA LEU A 10 56.25 17.55 -13.66
C LEU A 10 55.97 17.58 -12.14
N ILE A 11 56.62 18.51 -11.44
CA ILE A 11 56.40 18.71 -9.98
C ILE A 11 55.04 19.36 -9.75
N LEU A 12 54.59 20.26 -10.62
CA LEU A 12 53.28 20.92 -10.47
C LEU A 12 52.12 19.98 -10.75
N VAL A 13 52.27 19.00 -11.66
CA VAL A 13 51.25 17.96 -11.94
C VAL A 13 51.18 16.93 -10.79
N LEU A 14 52.31 16.62 -10.14
CA LEU A 14 52.33 15.68 -9.01
C LEU A 14 51.75 16.28 -7.72
N VAL A 15 51.85 17.59 -7.51
CA VAL A 15 51.25 18.27 -6.35
C VAL A 15 49.75 18.49 -6.53
N SER A 16 49.26 18.63 -7.77
CA SER A 16 47.79 18.74 -8.02
C SER A 16 47.06 17.42 -7.90
N CYS A 17 47.75 16.27 -8.04
CA CYS A 17 47.12 14.95 -7.93
C CYS A 17 46.97 14.43 -6.48
N SER A 18 47.72 15.05 -5.52
CA SER A 18 47.64 14.65 -4.11
C SER A 18 46.60 15.39 -3.27
N LEU A 19 45.86 16.35 -3.86
CA LEU A 19 44.84 17.13 -3.13
C LEU A 19 43.41 16.70 -3.40
N SER A 20 43.18 15.62 -4.13
CA SER A 20 41.84 15.14 -4.51
C SER A 20 41.36 13.88 -3.74
N LEU A 21 42.05 13.48 -2.67
CA LEU A 21 41.52 12.48 -1.72
C LEU A 21 40.82 13.19 -0.55
N VAL A 22 39.87 14.04 -0.83
CA VAL A 22 38.81 14.32 0.14
C VAL A 22 37.87 13.11 0.07
N ILE A 23 38.04 12.22 1.02
CA ILE A 23 37.16 11.13 1.33
C ILE A 23 35.78 11.77 1.53
N ALA A 24 34.87 11.58 0.56
CA ALA A 24 33.46 11.74 0.80
C ALA A 24 33.08 10.64 1.80
N GLU A 25 33.14 10.91 3.08
CA GLU A 25 32.35 10.19 4.07
C GLU A 25 30.89 10.39 3.64
N ALA A 26 30.41 9.44 2.86
CA ALA A 26 28.99 9.27 2.63
C ALA A 26 28.38 9.08 4.02
N GLY A 27 27.79 10.15 4.56
CA GLY A 27 27.05 10.07 5.81
C GLY A 27 26.03 8.94 5.69
N GLN A 28 26.31 7.83 6.36
CA GLN A 28 25.35 6.76 6.53
C GLN A 28 24.17 7.41 7.26
N GLN A 29 23.10 7.68 6.53
CA GLN A 29 21.83 8.04 7.13
C GLN A 29 21.42 6.83 7.99
N HIS A 30 21.57 6.97 9.29
CA HIS A 30 21.10 5.98 10.25
C HIS A 30 19.56 6.04 10.24
N LEU A 31 18.97 5.16 9.45
CA LEU A 31 17.53 4.96 9.45
C LEU A 31 17.18 4.27 10.78
N THR A 32 16.20 4.81 11.51
CA THR A 32 15.69 4.20 12.74
C THR A 32 14.23 3.80 12.56
N LEU A 33 13.85 2.68 13.15
CA LEU A 33 12.47 2.21 13.23
C LEU A 33 11.95 2.46 14.64
N SER A 34 10.88 3.25 14.76
CA SER A 34 10.09 3.37 15.98
C SER A 34 8.78 2.59 15.83
N VAL A 35 8.35 1.93 16.91
CA VAL A 35 7.10 1.17 16.92
C VAL A 35 6.09 1.92 17.80
N THR A 36 4.96 2.29 17.23
CA THR A 36 3.90 3.04 17.95
C THR A 36 3.43 2.25 19.17
N GLY A 37 3.43 2.89 20.34
CA GLY A 37 3.02 2.26 21.61
C GLY A 37 4.14 1.53 22.35
N HIS A 38 5.38 1.56 21.85
CA HIS A 38 6.56 1.01 22.49
C HIS A 38 7.65 2.07 22.57
N GLU A 39 8.35 2.15 23.71
CA GLU A 39 9.47 3.07 23.90
C GLU A 39 10.75 2.46 23.34
N GLY A 40 11.47 3.21 22.51
CA GLY A 40 12.75 2.83 21.91
C GLY A 40 12.78 2.93 20.39
N GLU A 41 14.00 2.84 19.86
CA GLU A 41 14.28 2.88 18.42
C GLU A 41 15.23 1.75 18.06
N LEU A 42 15.06 1.21 16.85
CA LEU A 42 15.90 0.17 16.28
C LEU A 42 16.68 0.69 15.09
N SER A 43 17.94 0.30 15.00
CA SER A 43 18.74 0.59 13.82
C SER A 43 18.27 -0.23 12.64
N VAL A 44 18.07 0.43 11.50
CA VAL A 44 17.71 -0.19 10.22
C VAL A 44 18.94 -0.24 9.34
N VAL A 45 19.22 -1.39 8.74
CA VAL A 45 20.31 -1.59 7.79
C VAL A 45 19.74 -1.69 6.39
N GLU A 46 20.21 -0.88 5.47
CA GLU A 46 19.84 -0.97 4.06
C GLU A 46 20.86 -1.81 3.28
N MET A 47 20.35 -2.82 2.57
CA MET A 47 21.14 -3.67 1.67
C MET A 47 20.37 -3.92 0.38
N GLY A 48 20.95 -3.57 -0.76
CA GLY A 48 20.33 -3.80 -2.08
C GLY A 48 18.98 -3.12 -2.29
N GLY A 49 18.77 -1.91 -1.69
CA GLY A 49 17.52 -1.16 -1.77
C GLY A 49 16.39 -1.74 -0.90
N ARG A 50 16.73 -2.59 0.08
CA ARG A 50 15.81 -3.15 1.07
C ARG A 50 16.27 -2.82 2.48
N SER A 51 15.32 -2.49 3.35
CA SER A 51 15.56 -2.17 4.75
C SER A 51 15.41 -3.43 5.61
N TYR A 52 16.37 -3.69 6.49
CA TYR A 52 16.42 -4.85 7.37
C TYR A 52 16.53 -4.40 8.83
N VAL A 53 15.87 -5.13 9.72
CA VAL A 53 15.91 -4.92 11.16
C VAL A 53 16.26 -6.22 11.84
N ASP A 54 17.03 -6.16 12.91
CA ASP A 54 17.30 -7.35 13.75
C ASP A 54 16.00 -7.82 14.41
N ILE A 55 15.57 -9.04 14.09
CA ILE A 55 14.31 -9.61 14.59
C ILE A 55 14.33 -9.82 16.12
N ARG A 56 15.51 -10.04 16.72
CA ARG A 56 15.62 -10.19 18.17
C ARG A 56 15.48 -8.85 18.87
N ALA A 57 16.09 -7.80 18.33
CA ALA A 57 15.95 -6.46 18.82
C ALA A 57 14.50 -5.97 18.69
N LEU A 58 13.84 -6.28 17.58
CA LEU A 58 12.41 -6.01 17.39
C LEU A 58 11.54 -6.75 18.43
N ALA A 59 11.80 -8.04 18.65
CA ALA A 59 11.09 -8.82 19.64
C ALA A 59 11.25 -8.25 21.07
N GLN A 60 12.44 -7.78 21.42
CA GLN A 60 12.70 -7.12 22.70
C GLN A 60 11.96 -5.78 22.81
N LEU A 61 11.99 -4.96 21.76
CA LEU A 61 11.32 -3.65 21.73
C LEU A 61 9.81 -3.78 21.97
N VAL A 62 9.17 -4.77 21.32
CA VAL A 62 7.72 -5.00 21.44
C VAL A 62 7.36 -5.95 22.60
N ASN A 63 8.35 -6.35 23.40
CA ASN A 63 8.21 -7.30 24.50
C ASN A 63 7.48 -8.59 24.10
N ALA A 64 7.87 -9.15 22.96
CA ALA A 64 7.24 -10.30 22.33
C ALA A 64 8.17 -11.53 22.37
N PRO A 65 7.69 -12.73 22.76
CA PRO A 65 8.48 -13.94 22.70
C PRO A 65 8.79 -14.33 21.26
N LEU A 66 10.06 -14.66 21.01
CA LEU A 66 10.56 -15.17 19.75
C LEU A 66 10.84 -16.66 19.88
N THR A 67 10.18 -17.49 19.09
CA THR A 67 10.40 -18.95 19.08
C THR A 67 10.87 -19.42 17.71
N LEU A 68 11.81 -20.37 17.71
CA LEU A 68 12.26 -21.04 16.49
C LEU A 68 11.62 -22.43 16.42
N ASN A 69 10.83 -22.66 15.37
CA ASN A 69 10.27 -23.97 15.06
C ASN A 69 10.86 -24.48 13.73
N GLY A 70 11.90 -25.28 13.82
CA GLY A 70 12.61 -25.78 12.63
C GLY A 70 13.18 -24.64 11.80
N ASN A 71 12.64 -24.44 10.62
CA ASN A 71 13.06 -23.39 9.67
C ASN A 71 12.17 -22.13 9.71
N GLN A 72 11.33 -21.99 10.74
CA GLN A 72 10.38 -20.90 10.89
C GLN A 72 10.66 -20.11 12.17
N ILE A 73 10.72 -18.76 12.04
CA ILE A 73 10.80 -17.83 13.16
C ILE A 73 9.38 -17.34 13.46
N VAL A 74 8.90 -17.55 14.67
CA VAL A 74 7.58 -17.10 15.13
C VAL A 74 7.76 -16.01 16.17
N LEU A 75 7.27 -14.80 15.86
CA LEU A 75 7.17 -13.68 16.77
C LEU A 75 5.72 -13.56 17.25
N THR A 76 5.47 -13.76 18.53
CA THR A 76 4.12 -13.66 19.10
C THR A 76 3.93 -12.30 19.74
N LEU A 77 3.23 -11.39 19.05
CA LEU A 77 2.93 -10.07 19.62
C LEU A 77 1.95 -10.21 20.80
N PRO A 78 2.24 -9.58 21.97
CA PRO A 78 1.29 -9.54 23.04
C PRO A 78 0.01 -8.81 22.58
N LYS A 79 -1.15 -9.41 22.81
CA LYS A 79 -2.42 -8.69 22.64
C LYS A 79 -2.35 -7.41 23.47
N PRO A 80 -2.75 -6.24 22.95
CA PRO A 80 -2.83 -5.04 23.76
C PRO A 80 -3.73 -5.33 24.97
N SER A 81 -3.13 -5.47 26.13
CA SER A 81 -3.87 -5.56 27.39
C SER A 81 -4.38 -4.15 27.70
N VAL A 82 -5.64 -3.93 27.47
CA VAL A 82 -6.34 -2.79 28.06
C VAL A 82 -6.16 -2.94 29.55
N ARG A 83 -5.39 -2.05 30.17
CA ARG A 83 -5.18 -1.97 31.63
C ARG A 83 -6.55 -1.83 32.28
N ALA A 84 -7.00 -2.94 32.86
CA ALA A 84 -8.15 -2.91 33.75
C ALA A 84 -7.76 -2.14 35.02
N GLY A 85 -8.28 -0.93 35.13
CA GLY A 85 -8.11 -0.09 36.31
C GLY A 85 -9.09 1.06 36.25
N ALA A 86 -10.30 0.81 36.75
CA ALA A 86 -11.19 1.68 37.51
C ALA A 86 -12.66 1.33 37.21
N THR A 87 -13.29 0.88 38.26
CA THR A 87 -14.73 0.69 38.51
C THR A 87 -15.53 1.92 38.07
N ALA A 88 -16.53 1.72 37.20
CA ALA A 88 -17.87 2.31 37.26
C ALA A 88 -18.48 2.55 35.87
N PRO A 89 -19.71 2.99 35.68
CA PRO A 89 -20.87 2.11 35.56
C PRO A 89 -21.18 1.81 34.07
N SER A 90 -21.94 0.74 33.91
CA SER A 90 -22.48 0.25 32.64
C SER A 90 -23.17 1.35 31.80
N ASP A 91 -22.44 1.86 30.81
CA ASP A 91 -23.02 2.17 29.53
C ASP A 91 -22.49 1.10 28.56
N SER A 92 -23.35 0.15 28.27
CA SER A 92 -23.08 -0.95 27.35
C SER A 92 -22.93 -0.38 25.94
N GLN A 93 -21.77 0.20 25.65
CA GLN A 93 -21.35 0.45 24.29
C GLN A 93 -20.98 -0.92 23.73
N PRO A 94 -21.68 -1.42 22.72
CA PRO A 94 -21.34 -2.71 22.11
C PRO A 94 -19.86 -2.69 21.71
N ALA A 95 -19.13 -3.74 22.11
CA ALA A 95 -17.74 -3.89 21.70
C ALA A 95 -17.65 -3.73 20.16
N PRO A 96 -16.65 -2.99 19.64
CA PRO A 96 -16.50 -2.83 18.20
C PRO A 96 -16.45 -4.21 17.55
N VAL A 97 -17.39 -4.49 16.66
CA VAL A 97 -17.49 -5.77 15.98
C VAL A 97 -16.36 -5.81 14.96
N GLU A 98 -15.35 -6.61 15.25
CA GLU A 98 -14.20 -6.81 14.37
C GLU A 98 -14.64 -7.53 13.08
N PHE A 99 -13.91 -7.29 12.00
CA PHE A 99 -14.07 -8.04 10.76
C PHE A 99 -13.72 -9.52 10.95
N SER A 100 -14.44 -10.39 10.26
CA SER A 100 -14.06 -11.79 10.16
C SER A 100 -12.81 -11.95 9.27
N LYS A 101 -11.95 -12.93 9.60
CA LYS A 101 -10.70 -13.16 8.86
C LYS A 101 -10.96 -13.56 7.40
N ASP A 102 -12.01 -14.33 7.17
CA ASP A 102 -12.36 -14.79 5.81
C ASP A 102 -12.91 -13.65 4.97
N PHE A 103 -13.67 -12.74 5.58
CA PHE A 103 -14.11 -11.50 4.93
C PHE A 103 -12.92 -10.63 4.54
N ILE A 104 -11.99 -10.35 5.45
CA ILE A 104 -10.81 -9.52 5.14
C ILE A 104 -10.03 -10.12 3.98
N ARG A 105 -9.80 -11.44 3.96
CA ARG A 105 -9.08 -12.10 2.86
C ARG A 105 -9.79 -11.94 1.52
N ALA A 106 -11.09 -12.20 1.49
CA ALA A 106 -11.90 -12.06 0.27
C ALA A 106 -11.98 -10.59 -0.18
N ALA A 107 -12.10 -9.64 0.75
CA ALA A 107 -12.14 -8.21 0.46
C ALA A 107 -10.82 -7.69 -0.13
N ILE A 108 -9.67 -8.15 0.36
CA ILE A 108 -8.35 -7.81 -0.19
C ILE A 108 -8.23 -8.33 -1.63
N GLU A 109 -8.70 -9.54 -1.91
CA GLU A 109 -8.71 -10.11 -3.26
C GLU A 109 -9.56 -9.27 -4.21
N GLU A 110 -10.79 -8.94 -3.82
CA GLU A 110 -11.68 -8.08 -4.61
C GLU A 110 -11.03 -6.71 -4.90
N MET A 111 -10.46 -6.07 -3.89
CA MET A 111 -9.79 -4.78 -4.06
C MET A 111 -8.55 -4.88 -4.97
N SER A 112 -7.88 -6.01 -5.00
CA SER A 112 -6.76 -6.25 -5.93
C SER A 112 -7.25 -6.30 -7.37
N ILE A 113 -8.36 -6.99 -7.64
CA ILE A 113 -8.97 -7.10 -8.96
C ILE A 113 -9.48 -5.73 -9.44
N ILE A 114 -10.17 -4.97 -8.57
CA ILE A 114 -10.64 -3.61 -8.90
C ILE A 114 -9.47 -2.68 -9.23
N ARG A 115 -8.39 -2.74 -8.46
CA ARG A 115 -7.18 -1.95 -8.72
C ARG A 115 -6.52 -2.32 -10.04
N GLU A 116 -6.45 -3.61 -10.36
CA GLU A 116 -5.91 -4.09 -11.62
C GLU A 116 -6.77 -3.62 -12.80
N TRP A 117 -8.08 -3.78 -12.71
CA TRP A 117 -9.04 -3.30 -13.71
C TRP A 117 -8.88 -1.79 -13.97
N ARG A 118 -8.89 -0.98 -12.90
CA ARG A 118 -8.68 0.46 -13.02
C ARG A 118 -7.33 0.79 -13.67
N SER A 119 -6.25 0.11 -13.25
CA SER A 119 -4.91 0.31 -13.80
C SER A 119 -4.84 -0.02 -15.29
N ALA A 120 -5.46 -1.13 -15.69
CA ALA A 120 -5.55 -1.52 -17.08
C ALA A 120 -6.33 -0.50 -17.92
N LEU A 121 -7.47 0.01 -17.40
CA LEU A 121 -8.26 1.06 -18.03
C LEU A 121 -7.46 2.36 -18.18
N THR A 122 -6.74 2.78 -17.15
CA THR A 122 -5.87 3.96 -17.17
C THR A 122 -4.79 3.83 -18.26
N ASN A 123 -4.12 2.67 -18.32
CA ASN A 123 -3.11 2.41 -19.34
C ASN A 123 -3.69 2.42 -20.76
N ALA A 124 -4.89 1.86 -20.95
CA ALA A 124 -5.56 1.85 -22.26
C ALA A 124 -5.88 3.28 -22.72
N VAL A 125 -6.44 4.11 -21.82
CA VAL A 125 -6.76 5.53 -22.11
C VAL A 125 -5.49 6.32 -22.45
N GLN A 126 -4.45 6.23 -21.60
CA GLN A 126 -3.20 6.98 -21.81
C GLN A 126 -2.47 6.61 -23.09
N ARG A 127 -2.56 5.37 -23.53
CA ARG A 127 -1.88 4.87 -24.72
C ARG A 127 -2.75 4.85 -25.97
N GLY A 128 -4.02 5.22 -25.85
CA GLY A 128 -4.98 5.18 -26.96
C GLY A 128 -5.29 3.77 -27.44
N TYR A 129 -5.22 2.76 -26.55
CA TYR A 129 -5.61 1.40 -26.91
C TYR A 129 -7.14 1.28 -26.98
N PRO A 130 -7.67 0.44 -27.89
CA PRO A 130 -9.09 0.26 -28.01
C PRO A 130 -9.67 -0.40 -26.77
N ILE A 131 -10.70 0.24 -26.20
CA ILE A 131 -11.45 -0.30 -25.06
C ILE A 131 -12.66 -1.04 -25.64
N THR A 132 -12.64 -2.37 -25.55
CA THR A 132 -13.66 -3.24 -26.15
C THR A 132 -14.53 -3.89 -25.08
N GLU A 133 -15.77 -4.28 -25.48
CA GLU A 133 -16.69 -4.99 -24.58
C GLU A 133 -16.11 -6.30 -24.07
N GLU A 134 -15.44 -7.07 -24.94
CA GLU A 134 -14.82 -8.34 -24.58
C GLU A 134 -13.73 -8.14 -23.50
N TRP A 135 -12.89 -7.13 -23.68
CA TRP A 135 -11.82 -6.84 -22.74
C TRP A 135 -12.36 -6.36 -21.38
N ILE A 136 -13.30 -5.42 -21.36
CA ILE A 136 -13.96 -4.97 -20.13
C ILE A 136 -14.77 -6.10 -19.50
N GLY A 137 -15.44 -6.91 -20.30
CA GLY A 137 -16.23 -8.07 -19.85
C GLY A 137 -15.41 -9.03 -19.01
N SER A 138 -14.15 -9.30 -19.38
CA SER A 138 -13.29 -10.20 -18.60
C SER A 138 -13.02 -9.69 -17.19
N PHE A 139 -12.68 -8.40 -17.02
CA PHE A 139 -12.50 -7.78 -15.69
C PHE A 139 -13.80 -7.74 -14.89
N ARG A 140 -14.91 -7.39 -15.54
CA ARG A 140 -16.24 -7.34 -14.92
C ARG A 140 -16.67 -8.69 -14.38
N ASP A 141 -16.43 -9.76 -15.14
CA ASP A 141 -16.81 -11.12 -14.72
C ASP A 141 -15.94 -11.64 -13.59
N GLU A 142 -14.64 -11.36 -13.63
CA GLU A 142 -13.70 -11.71 -12.57
C GLU A 142 -14.04 -10.99 -11.26
N ALA A 143 -14.20 -9.65 -11.30
CA ALA A 143 -14.58 -8.86 -10.14
C ALA A 143 -15.95 -9.29 -9.59
N ARG A 144 -16.95 -9.56 -10.45
CA ARG A 144 -18.26 -10.06 -10.01
C ARG A 144 -18.16 -11.43 -9.34
N LYS A 145 -17.29 -12.30 -9.83
CA LYS A 145 -17.04 -13.62 -9.22
C LYS A 145 -16.41 -13.47 -7.83
N SER A 146 -15.40 -12.62 -7.70
CA SER A 146 -14.74 -12.33 -6.44
C SER A 146 -15.69 -11.65 -5.44
N LEU A 147 -16.47 -10.65 -5.89
CA LEU A 147 -17.44 -9.95 -5.04
C LEU A 147 -18.50 -10.93 -4.45
N ARG A 148 -18.89 -11.98 -5.17
CA ARG A 148 -19.74 -13.03 -4.61
C ARG A 148 -19.06 -13.81 -3.48
N LEU A 149 -17.74 -14.03 -3.55
CA LEU A 149 -17.00 -14.67 -2.46
C LEU A 149 -16.94 -13.75 -1.23
N VAL A 150 -16.75 -12.46 -1.42
CA VAL A 150 -16.84 -11.46 -0.34
C VAL A 150 -18.22 -11.51 0.32
N GLN A 151 -19.29 -11.55 -0.47
CA GLN A 151 -20.66 -11.64 0.04
C GLN A 151 -20.88 -12.87 0.93
N VAL A 152 -20.39 -14.03 0.52
CA VAL A 152 -20.50 -15.27 1.31
C VAL A 152 -19.67 -15.19 2.60
N ALA A 153 -18.54 -14.51 2.56
CA ALA A 153 -17.68 -14.33 3.73
C ALA A 153 -18.20 -13.27 4.72
N ALA A 154 -19.17 -12.43 4.33
CA ALA A 154 -19.71 -11.34 5.14
C ALA A 154 -20.71 -11.84 6.20
N ILE A 155 -20.17 -12.35 7.33
CA ILE A 155 -20.97 -12.96 8.41
C ILE A 155 -21.29 -12.01 9.55
N THR A 156 -20.42 -11.01 9.84
CA THR A 156 -20.65 -10.02 10.89
C THR A 156 -21.40 -8.79 10.35
N GLU A 157 -21.85 -7.92 11.22
CA GLU A 157 -22.46 -6.64 10.81
C GLU A 157 -21.41 -5.72 10.15
N SER A 158 -20.20 -5.65 10.71
CA SER A 158 -19.09 -4.92 10.11
C SER A 158 -18.73 -5.44 8.71
N ASP A 159 -18.72 -6.77 8.52
CA ASP A 159 -18.48 -7.38 7.20
C ASP A 159 -19.55 -6.97 6.20
N ARG A 160 -20.82 -7.02 6.59
CA ARG A 160 -21.95 -6.65 5.70
C ARG A 160 -21.91 -5.18 5.32
N ASN A 161 -21.58 -4.29 6.26
CA ASN A 161 -21.47 -2.87 5.99
C ASN A 161 -20.27 -2.59 5.04
N ALA A 162 -19.11 -3.20 5.28
CA ALA A 162 -17.97 -3.05 4.38
C ALA A 162 -18.22 -3.70 3.00
N PHE A 163 -18.98 -4.78 2.92
CA PHE A 163 -19.42 -5.37 1.65
C PHE A 163 -20.24 -4.39 0.81
N GLN A 164 -21.09 -3.55 1.42
CA GLN A 164 -21.81 -2.50 0.69
C GLN A 164 -20.83 -1.51 0.05
N LEU A 165 -19.79 -1.08 0.79
CA LEU A 165 -18.78 -0.17 0.26
C LEU A 165 -17.97 -0.82 -0.89
N LEU A 166 -17.61 -2.10 -0.77
CA LEU A 166 -16.99 -2.87 -1.86
C LEU A 166 -17.89 -2.96 -3.10
N THR A 167 -19.19 -3.14 -2.89
CA THR A 167 -20.18 -3.13 -3.98
C THR A 167 -20.23 -1.75 -4.65
N ASN A 168 -20.17 -0.67 -3.88
CA ASN A 168 -20.18 0.68 -4.42
C ASN A 168 -18.94 0.96 -5.29
N VAL A 169 -17.72 0.59 -4.84
CA VAL A 169 -16.52 0.78 -5.66
C VAL A 169 -16.53 -0.09 -6.92
N PHE A 170 -17.02 -1.33 -6.84
CA PHE A 170 -17.24 -2.18 -8.02
C PHE A 170 -18.17 -1.50 -9.03
N ASN A 171 -19.30 -0.96 -8.58
CA ASN A 171 -20.26 -0.26 -9.44
C ASN A 171 -19.65 1.00 -10.05
N THR A 172 -18.78 1.70 -9.32
CA THR A 172 -18.12 2.92 -9.79
C THR A 172 -17.10 2.61 -10.89
N VAL A 173 -16.26 1.58 -10.74
CA VAL A 173 -15.31 1.18 -11.80
C VAL A 173 -16.05 0.64 -13.02
N ASN A 174 -17.16 -0.07 -12.82
CA ASN A 174 -18.01 -0.53 -13.90
C ASN A 174 -18.60 0.66 -14.70
N LYS A 175 -19.17 1.65 -14.01
CA LYS A 175 -19.70 2.87 -14.61
C LYS A 175 -18.62 3.68 -15.35
N LEU A 176 -17.42 3.74 -14.81
CA LEU A 176 -16.26 4.36 -15.47
C LEU A 176 -15.94 3.65 -16.78
N SER A 177 -15.90 2.32 -16.77
CA SER A 177 -15.64 1.48 -17.94
C SER A 177 -16.71 1.62 -19.01
N ASP A 178 -18.01 1.64 -18.61
CA ASP A 178 -19.13 1.81 -19.53
C ASP A 178 -19.07 3.15 -20.28
N ARG A 179 -18.64 4.21 -19.61
CA ARG A 179 -18.44 5.52 -20.24
C ARG A 179 -17.37 5.48 -21.35
N PHE A 180 -16.25 4.79 -21.12
CA PHE A 180 -15.20 4.64 -22.14
C PHE A 180 -15.61 3.68 -23.26
N LEU A 181 -16.38 2.64 -22.97
CA LEU A 181 -16.99 1.78 -23.98
C LEU A 181 -17.91 2.58 -24.91
N GLU A 182 -18.77 3.43 -24.34
CA GLU A 182 -19.67 4.25 -25.12
C GLU A 182 -18.92 5.27 -25.98
N ALA A 183 -17.88 5.92 -25.44
CA ALA A 183 -17.03 6.80 -26.20
C ALA A 183 -16.34 6.07 -27.37
N ASN A 184 -15.88 4.83 -27.17
CA ASN A 184 -15.30 4.02 -28.24
C ASN A 184 -16.35 3.62 -29.31
N ARG A 185 -17.59 3.25 -28.91
CA ARG A 185 -18.68 2.91 -29.83
C ARG A 185 -19.10 4.12 -30.67
N SER A 186 -19.19 5.29 -30.06
CA SER A 186 -19.55 6.56 -30.72
C SER A 186 -18.39 7.20 -31.48
N ARG A 187 -17.20 6.57 -31.47
CA ARG A 187 -15.96 7.12 -32.04
C ARG A 187 -15.61 8.52 -31.52
N THR A 188 -15.99 8.79 -30.29
CA THR A 188 -15.62 10.03 -29.61
C THR A 188 -14.17 9.96 -29.18
N TYR A 189 -13.40 11.03 -29.44
CA TYR A 189 -12.01 11.11 -29.02
C TYR A 189 -11.90 11.08 -27.50
N ILE A 190 -11.06 10.22 -26.99
CA ILE A 190 -10.70 10.11 -25.58
C ILE A 190 -9.30 10.70 -25.41
N SER A 191 -9.19 11.78 -24.64
CA SER A 191 -7.89 12.36 -24.32
C SER A 191 -7.07 11.38 -23.45
N PRO A 192 -5.73 11.26 -23.66
CA PRO A 192 -4.85 10.53 -22.75
C PRO A 192 -4.94 10.98 -21.29
N ASP A 193 -5.33 12.24 -21.07
CA ASP A 193 -5.47 12.85 -19.75
C ASP A 193 -6.89 12.76 -19.16
N ALA A 194 -7.81 12.03 -19.82
CA ALA A 194 -9.22 11.98 -19.46
C ALA A 194 -9.49 11.50 -18.02
N LEU A 195 -8.55 10.80 -17.41
CA LEU A 195 -8.65 10.28 -16.04
C LEU A 195 -7.99 11.18 -14.98
N ASN A 196 -7.17 12.15 -15.35
CA ASN A 196 -6.36 12.91 -14.39
C ASN A 196 -7.18 13.63 -13.30
N ASN A 197 -8.40 14.10 -13.64
CA ASN A 197 -9.31 14.76 -12.71
C ASN A 197 -10.74 14.20 -12.83
N ASP A 198 -10.87 12.96 -13.22
CA ASP A 198 -12.16 12.32 -13.40
C ASP A 198 -12.81 12.02 -12.05
N PRO A 199 -14.05 12.48 -11.78
CA PRO A 199 -14.71 12.28 -10.49
C PRO A 199 -14.93 10.81 -10.12
N LEU A 200 -15.24 9.94 -11.10
CA LEU A 200 -15.42 8.51 -10.85
C LEU A 200 -14.08 7.85 -10.52
N ASP A 201 -13.01 8.21 -11.23
CA ASP A 201 -11.67 7.70 -10.96
C ASP A 201 -11.17 8.13 -9.57
N GLN A 202 -11.37 9.39 -9.20
CA GLN A 202 -11.03 9.89 -7.86
C GLN A 202 -11.87 9.20 -6.77
N SER A 203 -13.16 8.96 -7.00
CA SER A 203 -14.02 8.22 -6.07
C SER A 203 -13.54 6.77 -5.86
N ILE A 204 -13.09 6.08 -6.93
CA ILE A 204 -12.50 4.73 -6.82
C ILE A 204 -11.25 4.78 -5.93
N LEU A 205 -10.37 5.75 -6.12
CA LEU A 205 -9.13 5.87 -5.35
C LEU A 205 -9.38 6.17 -3.87
N THR A 206 -10.26 7.14 -3.57
CA THR A 206 -10.57 7.52 -2.18
C THR A 206 -11.27 6.40 -1.44
N CYS A 207 -12.23 5.73 -2.06
CA CYS A 207 -12.89 4.57 -1.49
C CYS A 207 -11.92 3.41 -1.26
N ALA A 208 -11.04 3.11 -2.23
CA ALA A 208 -10.02 2.07 -2.07
C ALA A 208 -9.08 2.35 -0.89
N HIS A 209 -8.73 3.62 -0.67
CA HIS A 209 -7.88 4.03 0.45
C HIS A 209 -8.59 3.83 1.80
N SER A 210 -9.86 4.22 1.89
CA SER A 210 -10.69 4.02 3.09
C SER A 210 -10.85 2.54 3.42
N LEU A 211 -11.19 1.70 2.44
CA LEU A 211 -11.32 0.26 2.62
C LEU A 211 -10.00 -0.40 3.07
N ALA A 212 -8.86 0.03 2.53
CA ALA A 212 -7.56 -0.46 2.96
C ALA A 212 -7.25 -0.07 4.41
N ALA A 213 -7.61 1.16 4.83
CA ALA A 213 -7.45 1.61 6.21
C ALA A 213 -8.34 0.82 7.18
N MET A 214 -9.60 0.54 6.80
CA MET A 214 -10.49 -0.32 7.59
C MET A 214 -9.92 -1.73 7.75
N ALA A 215 -9.44 -2.33 6.66
CA ALA A 215 -8.84 -3.68 6.70
C ALA A 215 -7.59 -3.73 7.59
N ALA A 216 -6.75 -2.69 7.57
CA ALA A 216 -5.55 -2.58 8.40
C ALA A 216 -5.90 -2.42 9.89
N ASN A 217 -6.95 -1.67 10.20
CA ASN A 217 -7.40 -1.43 11.58
C ASN A 217 -8.27 -2.57 12.13
N GLY A 218 -8.77 -3.47 11.29
CA GLY A 218 -9.64 -4.56 11.67
C GLY A 218 -11.05 -4.12 12.09
N GLN A 219 -11.44 -2.86 11.85
CA GLN A 219 -12.70 -2.27 12.29
C GLN A 219 -13.39 -1.53 11.15
N PHE A 220 -14.72 -1.63 11.11
CA PHE A 220 -15.53 -0.87 10.19
C PHE A 220 -15.63 0.60 10.63
N MET A 221 -15.32 1.52 9.72
CA MET A 221 -15.48 2.96 9.91
C MET A 221 -15.77 3.61 8.56
N ASP A 222 -17.05 3.92 8.33
CA ASP A 222 -17.46 4.61 7.11
C ASP A 222 -17.18 6.12 7.23
N ASP A 223 -16.28 6.62 6.39
CA ASP A 223 -15.92 8.05 6.29
C ASP A 223 -16.64 8.77 5.14
N GLY A 224 -17.59 8.09 4.50
CA GLY A 224 -18.38 8.63 3.36
C GLY A 224 -17.64 8.60 2.01
N SER A 225 -16.40 8.14 1.95
CA SER A 225 -15.59 8.16 0.72
C SER A 225 -16.05 7.17 -0.36
N CYS A 226 -16.91 6.22 0.00
CA CYS A 226 -17.42 5.17 -0.89
C CYS A 226 -18.88 5.40 -1.35
N HIS A 227 -19.43 6.61 -1.20
CA HIS A 227 -20.83 6.96 -1.55
C HIS A 227 -20.94 7.85 -2.77
#